data_32565e2a309eaac320dc325820bbbbf8
#
_entry.id   32565e2a309eaac320dc325820bbbbf8
#
_cell.length_a   1.000
_cell.length_b   1.000
_cell.length_c   1.000
_cell.angle_alpha   90.00
_cell.angle_beta   90.00
_cell.angle_gamma   90.00
#
_symmetry.space_group_name_H-M   'P 1'
#
loop_
_entity.id
_entity.type
_entity.pdbx_description
1 polymer ?
#
loop_
_entity_poly.entity_id
_entity_poly.type
_entity_poly.pdbx_seq_one_letter_code
_entity_poly.pdbx_strand_id
1 'polypeptide(L)'
;MRITLLLLALLVASSSASISQTNFTRVGYVRTSSVTDAPQCVRESLSLKQGETDAAMGGVRVTDFMFTNTSSSACTLNGYPRVELLNRKGRVGRRAVNSNQLPDDSQKMPPRLVTLEPGKTARFRVHYNSGGAGYTGKPCPIYPKVRVLAPGITRPFVLRSDIQSCPKTDFQVSSVRSGTPQ
;
A
#
# COMPACT_ATOMS: atom_id res chain seq x y z
N MET A 1 68.65 -67.25 -52.11
CA MET A 1 67.94 -66.02 -52.43
C MET A 1 66.84 -65.81 -51.42
N ARG A 2 67.10 -65.12 -50.35
CA ARG A 2 66.13 -64.90 -49.23
C ARG A 2 65.96 -63.40 -49.09
N ILE A 3 64.75 -62.90 -49.36
CA ILE A 3 64.34 -61.52 -49.24
C ILE A 3 63.78 -61.35 -47.85
N THR A 4 64.42 -60.52 -47.04
CA THR A 4 63.94 -60.13 -45.69
C THR A 4 63.14 -58.90 -45.78
N LEU A 5 61.83 -58.98 -45.45
CA LEU A 5 60.93 -57.85 -45.35
C LEU A 5 61.09 -57.17 -43.97
N LEU A 6 61.49 -55.89 -43.93
CA LEU A 6 61.47 -55.10 -42.74
C LEU A 6 60.08 -54.45 -42.60
N LEU A 7 59.38 -54.80 -41.55
CA LEU A 7 58.12 -54.08 -41.14
C LEU A 7 58.46 -52.88 -40.26
N LEU A 8 58.20 -51.69 -40.78
CA LEU A 8 58.30 -50.47 -40.04
C LEU A 8 56.96 -50.23 -39.31
N ALA A 9 56.94 -50.30 -37.97
CA ALA A 9 55.75 -49.96 -37.15
C ALA A 9 55.71 -48.44 -36.85
N LEU A 10 54.74 -47.78 -37.41
CA LEU A 10 54.43 -46.41 -37.04
C LEU A 10 53.59 -46.37 -35.73
N LEU A 11 54.18 -45.85 -34.67
CA LEU A 11 53.50 -45.50 -33.43
C LEU A 11 52.75 -44.18 -33.60
N VAL A 12 51.42 -44.23 -33.70
CA VAL A 12 50.56 -43.02 -33.66
C VAL A 12 50.29 -42.73 -32.20
N ALA A 13 50.88 -41.67 -31.67
CA ALA A 13 50.59 -41.12 -30.35
C ALA A 13 49.25 -40.37 -30.37
N SER A 14 48.21 -40.97 -29.79
CA SER A 14 46.91 -40.30 -29.60
C SER A 14 46.99 -39.34 -28.41
N SER A 15 47.07 -38.05 -28.67
CA SER A 15 46.97 -37.02 -27.65
C SER A 15 45.48 -36.86 -27.26
N SER A 16 45.11 -37.35 -26.12
CA SER A 16 43.77 -37.12 -25.53
C SER A 16 43.72 -35.71 -24.96
N ALA A 17 43.06 -34.80 -25.66
CA ALA A 17 42.74 -33.47 -25.12
C ALA A 17 41.62 -33.59 -24.08
N SER A 18 41.95 -33.37 -22.81
CA SER A 18 40.96 -33.28 -21.72
C SER A 18 40.21 -31.96 -21.85
N ILE A 19 38.97 -32.04 -22.28
CA ILE A 19 38.06 -30.84 -22.24
C ILE A 19 37.63 -30.65 -20.81
N SER A 20 38.20 -29.61 -20.16
CA SER A 20 37.70 -29.13 -18.85
C SER A 20 36.31 -28.60 -19.02
N GLN A 21 35.32 -29.30 -18.50
CA GLN A 21 33.96 -28.77 -18.40
C GLN A 21 33.95 -27.69 -17.34
N THR A 22 33.94 -26.41 -17.77
CA THR A 22 33.63 -25.28 -16.91
C THR A 22 32.19 -25.42 -16.47
N ASN A 23 31.98 -25.73 -15.19
CA ASN A 23 30.68 -25.65 -14.55
C ASN A 23 30.16 -24.18 -14.63
N PHE A 24 29.31 -23.91 -15.59
CA PHE A 24 28.51 -22.70 -15.61
C PHE A 24 27.55 -22.81 -14.41
N THR A 25 27.93 -22.17 -13.29
CA THR A 25 27.01 -21.87 -12.21
C THR A 25 25.87 -21.05 -12.81
N ARG A 26 24.69 -21.64 -12.92
CA ARG A 26 23.47 -20.90 -13.26
C ARG A 26 23.32 -19.81 -12.21
N VAL A 27 23.76 -18.60 -12.54
CA VAL A 27 23.36 -17.41 -11.81
C VAL A 27 21.85 -17.34 -11.94
N GLY A 28 21.15 -17.72 -10.86
CA GLY A 28 19.72 -17.60 -10.78
C GLY A 28 19.39 -16.13 -11.03
N TYR A 29 18.74 -15.87 -12.16
CA TYR A 29 18.19 -14.55 -12.46
C TYR A 29 17.11 -14.31 -11.41
N VAL A 30 17.44 -13.60 -10.33
CA VAL A 30 16.46 -13.04 -9.43
C VAL A 30 15.69 -12.05 -10.31
N ARG A 31 14.49 -12.44 -10.74
CA ARG A 31 13.54 -11.50 -11.33
C ARG A 31 13.29 -10.42 -10.26
N THR A 32 13.98 -9.32 -10.35
CA THR A 32 13.55 -8.07 -9.74
C THR A 32 12.24 -7.72 -10.44
N SER A 33 11.12 -8.11 -9.85
CA SER A 33 9.81 -7.61 -10.30
C SER A 33 9.88 -6.10 -10.24
N SER A 34 9.78 -5.47 -11.39
CA SER A 34 9.75 -4.01 -11.43
C SER A 34 8.55 -3.57 -10.58
N VAL A 35 8.76 -2.58 -9.72
CA VAL A 35 7.76 -2.03 -8.79
C VAL A 35 6.48 -1.57 -9.50
N THR A 36 6.52 -1.42 -10.83
CA THR A 36 5.39 -1.04 -11.70
C THR A 36 4.44 -2.20 -12.02
N ASP A 37 4.82 -3.47 -11.79
CA ASP A 37 4.02 -4.64 -12.15
C ASP A 37 3.24 -5.26 -10.98
N ALA A 38 3.30 -4.67 -9.79
CA ALA A 38 2.57 -5.19 -8.65
C ALA A 38 1.05 -5.04 -8.86
N PRO A 39 0.24 -6.11 -8.63
CA PRO A 39 -1.20 -6.06 -8.80
C PRO A 39 -1.88 -5.12 -7.82
N GLN A 40 -3.11 -4.73 -8.11
CA GLN A 40 -3.91 -3.99 -7.15
C GLN A 40 -4.12 -4.80 -5.86
N CYS A 41 -4.03 -4.13 -4.70
CA CYS A 41 -4.30 -4.77 -3.42
C CYS A 41 -5.74 -5.30 -3.36
N VAL A 42 -5.91 -6.45 -2.75
CA VAL A 42 -7.23 -7.02 -2.44
C VAL A 42 -7.55 -6.84 -0.96
N ARG A 43 -8.83 -6.99 -0.59
CA ARG A 43 -9.27 -6.79 0.81
C ARG A 43 -8.52 -7.65 1.81
N GLU A 44 -8.21 -8.88 1.43
CA GLU A 44 -7.55 -9.89 2.24
C GLU A 44 -6.06 -9.61 2.46
N SER A 45 -5.44 -8.89 1.53
CA SER A 45 -4.03 -8.50 1.64
C SER A 45 -3.81 -7.25 2.50
N LEU A 46 -4.88 -6.63 3.00
CA LEU A 46 -4.79 -5.39 3.75
C LEU A 46 -5.38 -5.50 5.15
N SER A 47 -4.72 -4.89 6.11
CA SER A 47 -5.32 -4.47 7.39
C SER A 47 -5.51 -2.95 7.39
N LEU A 48 -6.44 -2.46 8.21
CA LEU A 48 -6.67 -1.03 8.43
C LEU A 48 -6.57 -0.73 9.92
N LYS A 49 -5.84 0.31 10.27
CA LYS A 49 -5.72 0.84 11.63
C LYS A 49 -6.02 2.34 11.63
N GLN A 50 -6.75 2.81 12.64
CA GLN A 50 -6.83 4.22 12.96
C GLN A 50 -5.58 4.62 13.75
N GLY A 51 -4.94 5.70 13.34
CA GLY A 51 -3.81 6.31 14.00
C GLY A 51 -4.24 7.44 14.93
N GLU A 52 -3.35 8.41 15.09
CA GLU A 52 -3.57 9.56 15.95
C GLU A 52 -4.59 10.54 15.37
N THR A 53 -5.15 11.35 16.24
CA THR A 53 -6.03 12.46 15.88
C THR A 53 -5.43 13.74 16.41
N ASP A 54 -5.03 14.61 15.48
CA ASP A 54 -4.57 15.95 15.79
C ASP A 54 -5.75 16.91 15.94
N ALA A 55 -5.57 17.90 16.80
CA ALA A 55 -6.53 18.94 17.07
C ALA A 55 -5.97 20.30 16.65
N ALA A 56 -6.75 21.04 15.86
CA ALA A 56 -6.46 22.43 15.54
C ALA A 56 -7.54 23.36 16.10
N MET A 57 -7.29 24.68 16.05
CA MET A 57 -8.23 25.67 16.52
C MET A 57 -9.59 25.56 15.81
N GLY A 58 -10.66 26.07 16.43
CA GLY A 58 -12.00 26.04 15.84
C GLY A 58 -12.68 24.66 15.83
N GLY A 59 -12.17 23.69 16.58
CA GLY A 59 -12.74 22.34 16.64
C GLY A 59 -12.39 21.45 15.46
N VAL A 60 -11.42 21.85 14.66
CA VAL A 60 -10.87 21.03 13.57
C VAL A 60 -10.15 19.81 14.12
N ARG A 61 -10.33 18.69 13.47
CA ARG A 61 -9.65 17.42 13.76
C ARG A 61 -9.14 16.79 12.47
N VAL A 62 -7.96 16.19 12.56
CA VAL A 62 -7.38 15.40 11.48
C VAL A 62 -7.01 14.04 12.06
N THR A 63 -7.62 12.99 11.54
CA THR A 63 -7.34 11.61 11.98
C THR A 63 -6.60 10.87 10.88
N ASP A 64 -5.49 10.25 11.24
CA ASP A 64 -4.73 9.36 10.38
C ASP A 64 -5.36 7.97 10.33
N PHE A 65 -5.30 7.36 9.16
CA PHE A 65 -5.63 5.96 8.94
C PHE A 65 -4.54 5.30 8.11
N MET A 66 -4.23 4.05 8.41
CA MET A 66 -3.15 3.31 7.76
C MET A 66 -3.64 1.97 7.24
N PHE A 67 -3.47 1.74 5.94
CA PHE A 67 -3.53 0.41 5.35
C PHE A 67 -2.15 -0.23 5.45
N THR A 68 -2.07 -1.46 5.90
CA THR A 68 -0.83 -2.26 5.92
C THR A 68 -1.01 -3.45 5.00
N ASN A 69 -0.05 -3.70 4.12
CA ASN A 69 0.00 -4.93 3.35
C ASN A 69 0.41 -6.09 4.26
N THR A 70 -0.51 -7.00 4.52
CA THR A 70 -0.32 -8.18 5.38
C THR A 70 0.00 -9.44 4.59
N SER A 71 0.06 -9.36 3.26
CA SER A 71 0.43 -10.49 2.39
C SER A 71 1.95 -10.59 2.22
N SER A 72 2.39 -11.67 1.61
CA SER A 72 3.80 -11.92 1.26
C SER A 72 4.24 -11.31 -0.07
N SER A 73 3.33 -10.66 -0.80
CA SER A 73 3.60 -10.07 -2.13
C SER A 73 3.30 -8.58 -2.13
N ALA A 74 4.04 -7.82 -2.93
CA ALA A 74 3.76 -6.42 -3.15
C ALA A 74 2.40 -6.22 -3.84
N CYS A 75 1.70 -5.14 -3.49
CA CYS A 75 0.47 -4.72 -4.16
C CYS A 75 0.36 -3.20 -4.23
N THR A 76 -0.57 -2.69 -5.02
CA THR A 76 -0.71 -1.24 -5.27
C THR A 76 -2.06 -0.69 -4.82
N LEU A 77 -2.05 0.57 -4.38
CA LEU A 77 -3.23 1.39 -4.14
C LEU A 77 -3.11 2.70 -4.92
N ASN A 78 -4.24 3.18 -5.48
CA ASN A 78 -4.28 4.47 -6.16
C ASN A 78 -5.63 5.15 -5.97
N GLY A 79 -5.64 6.38 -5.50
CA GLY A 79 -6.88 7.17 -5.36
C GLY A 79 -7.27 7.49 -3.93
N TYR A 80 -8.57 7.71 -3.74
CA TYR A 80 -9.17 8.08 -2.47
C TYR A 80 -9.91 6.92 -1.84
N PRO A 81 -9.72 6.65 -0.54
CA PRO A 81 -10.60 5.75 0.19
C PRO A 81 -12.00 6.37 0.31
N ARG A 82 -13.03 5.55 0.26
CA ARG A 82 -14.37 6.00 0.66
C ARG A 82 -14.54 5.83 2.17
N VAL A 83 -14.72 6.94 2.88
CA VAL A 83 -14.86 6.98 4.33
C VAL A 83 -16.28 7.39 4.71
N GLU A 84 -16.89 6.61 5.58
CA GLU A 84 -18.26 6.81 6.06
C GLU A 84 -18.31 6.64 7.57
N LEU A 85 -18.90 7.61 8.24
CA LEU A 85 -19.19 7.53 9.68
C LEU A 85 -20.56 6.88 9.88
N LEU A 86 -20.59 5.85 10.71
CA LEU A 86 -21.81 5.09 11.01
C LEU A 86 -22.35 5.46 12.38
N ASN A 87 -23.65 5.73 12.44
CA ASN A 87 -24.36 5.95 13.70
C ASN A 87 -24.53 4.64 14.50
N ARG A 88 -25.10 4.72 15.71
CA ARG A 88 -25.35 3.56 16.59
C ARG A 88 -26.17 2.45 15.94
N LYS A 89 -27.05 2.80 14.98
CA LYS A 89 -27.86 1.85 14.21
C LYS A 89 -27.12 1.27 13.00
N GLY A 90 -25.83 1.57 12.80
CA GLY A 90 -25.04 1.12 11.65
C GLY A 90 -25.37 1.83 10.34
N ARG A 91 -26.21 2.87 10.34
CA ARG A 91 -26.52 3.65 9.14
C ARG A 91 -25.47 4.72 8.92
N VAL A 92 -25.21 5.05 7.64
CA VAL A 92 -24.34 6.15 7.27
C VAL A 92 -24.92 7.46 7.77
N GLY A 93 -24.20 8.14 8.64
CA GLY A 93 -24.52 9.48 9.10
C GLY A 93 -23.76 10.55 8.32
N ARG A 94 -22.51 10.29 7.95
CA ARG A 94 -21.68 11.18 7.12
C ARG A 94 -20.84 10.38 6.14
N ARG A 95 -20.54 11.01 4.99
CA ARG A 95 -19.59 10.51 3.99
C ARG A 95 -18.57 11.59 3.70
N ALA A 96 -17.28 11.22 3.71
CA ALA A 96 -16.21 12.15 3.38
C ALA A 96 -16.23 12.49 1.89
N VAL A 97 -15.88 13.74 1.59
CA VAL A 97 -15.64 14.24 0.24
C VAL A 97 -14.15 14.10 -0.05
N ASN A 98 -13.81 13.66 -1.25
CA ASN A 98 -12.42 13.55 -1.69
C ASN A 98 -11.79 14.95 -1.80
N SER A 99 -10.58 15.11 -1.27
CA SER A 99 -9.83 16.36 -1.36
C SER A 99 -8.38 16.09 -1.75
N ASN A 100 -7.89 16.81 -2.74
CA ASN A 100 -6.48 16.79 -3.11
C ASN A 100 -5.64 17.77 -2.27
N GLN A 101 -6.29 18.55 -1.42
CA GLN A 101 -5.67 19.44 -0.45
C GLN A 101 -6.59 19.56 0.76
N LEU A 102 -6.20 18.95 1.88
CA LEU A 102 -6.90 19.20 3.14
C LEU A 102 -6.60 20.61 3.63
N PRO A 103 -7.46 21.20 4.48
CA PRO A 103 -7.26 22.56 4.96
C PRO A 103 -5.93 22.82 5.67
N ASP A 104 -5.31 21.79 6.23
CA ASP A 104 -4.00 21.81 6.87
C ASP A 104 -2.82 21.49 5.93
N ASP A 105 -3.09 21.14 4.66
CA ASP A 105 -2.05 20.88 3.68
C ASP A 105 -1.52 22.18 3.06
N SER A 106 -0.21 22.39 3.05
CA SER A 106 0.44 23.53 2.40
C SER A 106 0.37 23.46 0.87
N GLN A 107 0.21 22.26 0.30
CA GLN A 107 0.22 22.03 -1.14
C GLN A 107 -0.87 21.05 -1.59
N LYS A 108 -1.29 21.19 -2.85
CA LYS A 108 -2.15 20.19 -3.50
C LYS A 108 -1.41 18.87 -3.67
N MET A 109 -2.08 17.82 -3.29
CA MET A 109 -1.51 16.48 -3.31
C MET A 109 -2.46 15.52 -4.04
N PRO A 110 -2.44 15.51 -5.39
CA PRO A 110 -3.29 14.62 -6.17
C PRO A 110 -2.96 13.15 -5.93
N PRO A 111 -3.88 12.24 -6.25
CA PRO A 111 -3.63 10.80 -6.15
C PRO A 111 -2.39 10.38 -6.94
N ARG A 112 -1.64 9.44 -6.36
CA ARG A 112 -0.49 8.78 -7.00
C ARG A 112 -0.55 7.30 -6.70
N LEU A 113 0.03 6.50 -7.60
CA LEU A 113 0.19 5.07 -7.34
C LEU A 113 1.12 4.86 -6.14
N VAL A 114 0.66 4.07 -5.19
CA VAL A 114 1.43 3.67 -4.00
C VAL A 114 1.64 2.18 -4.05
N THR A 115 2.89 1.74 -4.14
CA THR A 115 3.25 0.33 -4.01
C THR A 115 3.51 0.02 -2.54
N LEU A 116 2.88 -1.05 -2.07
CA LEU A 116 3.02 -1.57 -0.72
C LEU A 116 3.74 -2.91 -0.78
N GLU A 117 5.01 -2.91 -0.43
CA GLU A 117 5.75 -4.14 -0.13
C GLU A 117 5.14 -4.85 1.09
N PRO A 118 5.40 -6.14 1.31
CA PRO A 118 4.97 -6.86 2.52
C PRO A 118 5.33 -6.08 3.80
N GLY A 119 4.35 -5.89 4.67
CA GLY A 119 4.49 -5.15 5.93
C GLY A 119 4.53 -3.62 5.80
N LYS A 120 4.58 -3.06 4.58
CA LYS A 120 4.57 -1.59 4.39
C LYS A 120 3.18 -1.02 4.46
N THR A 121 3.11 0.28 4.74
CA THR A 121 1.87 1.01 4.99
C THR A 121 1.60 2.09 3.95
N ALA A 122 0.31 2.35 3.69
CA ALA A 122 -0.17 3.55 3.04
C ALA A 122 -1.06 4.32 4.02
N ARG A 123 -0.83 5.61 4.13
CA ARG A 123 -1.58 6.52 5.00
C ARG A 123 -2.59 7.33 4.19
N PHE A 124 -3.71 7.65 4.81
CA PHE A 124 -4.62 8.71 4.38
C PHE A 124 -5.16 9.45 5.60
N ARG A 125 -5.57 10.70 5.40
CA ARG A 125 -6.07 11.57 6.46
C ARG A 125 -7.53 11.89 6.27
N VAL A 126 -8.25 12.00 7.37
CA VAL A 126 -9.64 12.43 7.41
C VAL A 126 -9.73 13.70 8.22
N HIS A 127 -10.17 14.77 7.55
CA HIS A 127 -10.40 16.09 8.15
C HIS A 127 -11.89 16.27 8.47
N TYR A 128 -12.18 16.75 9.66
CA TYR A 128 -13.56 17.04 10.10
C TYR A 128 -13.60 18.11 11.20
N ASN A 129 -14.78 18.65 11.46
CA ASN A 129 -15.02 19.56 12.56
C ASN A 129 -15.82 18.87 13.66
N SER A 130 -15.33 18.92 14.90
CA SER A 130 -15.95 18.32 16.09
C SER A 130 -16.73 19.30 16.95
N GLY A 131 -16.91 20.54 16.48
CA GLY A 131 -17.36 21.64 17.29
C GLY A 131 -16.20 22.17 18.16
N GLY A 132 -16.18 23.43 18.42
CA GLY A 132 -15.13 24.07 19.21
C GLY A 132 -15.62 25.43 19.69
N ALA A 133 -14.72 26.24 20.22
CA ALA A 133 -15.03 27.60 20.60
C ALA A 133 -15.62 28.38 19.41
N GLY A 134 -16.79 28.98 19.58
CA GLY A 134 -17.54 29.66 18.52
C GLY A 134 -18.52 28.79 17.71
N TYR A 135 -18.56 27.48 17.92
CA TYR A 135 -19.62 26.66 17.32
C TYR A 135 -20.93 26.84 18.08
N THR A 136 -21.92 27.46 17.40
CA THR A 136 -23.24 27.77 18.00
C THR A 136 -24.33 26.78 17.64
N GLY A 137 -23.95 25.68 16.92
CA GLY A 137 -24.89 24.64 16.53
C GLY A 137 -25.26 23.68 17.64
N LYS A 138 -26.16 22.75 17.33
CA LYS A 138 -26.46 21.63 18.23
C LYS A 138 -25.20 20.80 18.48
N PRO A 139 -25.07 20.10 19.63
CA PRO A 139 -23.94 19.20 19.90
C PRO A 139 -23.70 18.25 18.73
N CYS A 140 -22.46 18.16 18.31
CA CYS A 140 -22.08 17.30 17.18
C CYS A 140 -22.24 15.83 17.56
N PRO A 141 -22.87 15.00 16.73
CA PRO A 141 -23.05 13.60 17.02
C PRO A 141 -21.72 12.85 17.05
N ILE A 142 -21.64 11.84 17.94
CA ILE A 142 -20.56 10.87 17.98
C ILE A 142 -20.93 9.68 17.12
N TYR A 143 -20.02 9.26 16.26
CA TYR A 143 -20.15 8.10 15.38
C TYR A 143 -19.26 6.96 15.91
N PRO A 144 -19.86 5.88 16.46
CA PRO A 144 -19.12 4.82 17.14
C PRO A 144 -18.38 3.88 16.18
N LYS A 145 -18.55 4.04 14.88
CA LYS A 145 -17.90 3.23 13.86
C LYS A 145 -17.55 4.07 12.62
N VAL A 146 -16.41 3.75 12.04
CA VAL A 146 -16.01 4.23 10.71
C VAL A 146 -15.97 3.04 9.75
N ARG A 147 -16.55 3.22 8.56
CA ARG A 147 -16.49 2.29 7.45
C ARG A 147 -15.61 2.86 6.37
N VAL A 148 -14.60 2.08 5.96
CA VAL A 148 -13.61 2.50 4.97
C VAL A 148 -13.53 1.46 3.86
N LEU A 149 -13.63 1.92 2.60
CA LEU A 149 -13.28 1.12 1.44
C LEU A 149 -11.96 1.66 0.90
N ALA A 150 -10.97 0.80 0.77
CA ALA A 150 -9.73 1.17 0.11
C ALA A 150 -9.99 1.44 -1.39
N PRO A 151 -9.14 2.25 -2.06
CA PRO A 151 -9.32 2.52 -3.49
C PRO A 151 -9.39 1.24 -4.30
N GLY A 152 -10.43 1.11 -5.14
CA GLY A 152 -10.65 -0.06 -5.99
C GLY A 152 -11.16 -1.32 -5.28
N ILE A 153 -11.37 -1.29 -3.96
CA ILE A 153 -11.86 -2.42 -3.17
C ILE A 153 -13.33 -2.22 -2.83
N THR A 154 -14.15 -3.24 -3.07
CA THR A 154 -15.60 -3.19 -2.83
C THR A 154 -16.01 -3.64 -1.45
N ARG A 155 -15.21 -4.47 -0.78
CA ARG A 155 -15.48 -4.99 0.57
C ARG A 155 -14.87 -4.09 1.64
N PRO A 156 -15.70 -3.50 2.56
CA PRO A 156 -15.22 -2.49 3.49
C PRO A 156 -14.46 -3.07 4.69
N PHE A 157 -13.68 -2.20 5.31
CA PHE A 157 -13.23 -2.30 6.68
C PHE A 157 -14.23 -1.56 7.57
N VAL A 158 -14.49 -2.08 8.77
CA VAL A 158 -15.28 -1.40 9.78
C VAL A 158 -14.50 -1.41 11.08
N LEU A 159 -14.19 -0.21 11.58
CA LEU A 159 -13.48 -0.02 12.84
C LEU A 159 -14.42 0.59 13.89
N ARG A 160 -14.18 0.29 15.17
CA ARG A 160 -14.69 1.10 16.26
C ARG A 160 -14.00 2.46 16.22
N SER A 161 -14.76 3.51 16.47
CA SER A 161 -14.29 4.88 16.43
C SER A 161 -15.23 5.74 17.26
N ASP A 162 -14.73 6.79 17.87
CA ASP A 162 -15.56 7.77 18.59
C ASP A 162 -15.41 9.15 17.92
N ILE A 163 -15.51 9.17 16.59
CA ILE A 163 -15.41 10.41 15.82
C ILE A 163 -16.66 11.26 16.06
N GLN A 164 -16.45 12.38 16.73
CA GLN A 164 -17.44 13.43 16.85
C GLN A 164 -17.33 14.35 15.64
N SER A 165 -18.36 14.39 14.80
CA SER A 165 -18.33 15.21 13.58
C SER A 165 -19.61 15.98 13.38
N CYS A 166 -19.50 17.31 13.27
CA CYS A 166 -20.63 18.22 13.15
C CYS A 166 -21.31 18.13 11.79
N PRO A 167 -22.66 18.11 11.73
CA PRO A 167 -23.38 18.22 10.48
C PRO A 167 -23.09 19.54 9.76
N LYS A 168 -23.17 19.53 8.42
CA LYS A 168 -23.00 20.74 7.58
C LYS A 168 -21.64 21.42 7.69
N THR A 169 -20.64 20.75 8.24
CA THR A 169 -19.23 21.19 8.24
C THR A 169 -18.42 20.34 7.27
N ASP A 170 -17.18 20.71 7.06
CA ASP A 170 -16.28 19.93 6.22
C ASP A 170 -16.08 18.53 6.79
N PHE A 171 -16.11 17.54 5.92
CA PHE A 171 -15.73 16.17 6.18
C PHE A 171 -15.05 15.65 4.94
N GLN A 172 -13.71 15.65 4.95
CA GLN A 172 -12.90 15.43 3.77
C GLN A 172 -11.92 14.27 4.00
N VAL A 173 -11.50 13.63 2.91
CA VAL A 173 -10.51 12.56 2.93
C VAL A 173 -9.43 12.82 1.88
N SER A 174 -8.16 12.64 2.27
CA SER A 174 -7.03 12.70 1.35
C SER A 174 -6.91 11.41 0.51
N SER A 175 -6.17 11.47 -0.60
CA SER A 175 -5.72 10.28 -1.30
C SER A 175 -4.78 9.46 -0.42
N VAL A 176 -4.63 8.14 -0.74
CA VAL A 176 -3.61 7.30 -0.12
C VAL A 176 -2.21 7.77 -0.51
N ARG A 177 -1.26 7.60 0.41
CA ARG A 177 0.15 7.97 0.26
C ARG A 177 1.03 6.95 0.93
N SER A 178 2.29 6.86 0.51
CA SER A 178 3.29 6.04 1.22
C SER A 178 3.32 6.47 2.69
N GLY A 179 3.10 5.51 3.58
CA GLY A 179 3.13 5.75 5.03
C GLY A 179 4.55 5.62 5.52
N THR A 180 5.19 6.74 5.87
CA THR A 180 6.19 6.74 6.91
C THR A 180 5.44 7.18 8.17
N PRO A 181 5.46 6.44 9.29
CA PRO A 181 4.99 7.00 10.55
C PRO A 181 5.86 8.23 10.86
N GLN A 182 5.24 9.38 11.10
CA GLN A 182 5.89 10.48 11.81
C GLN A 182 5.90 10.13 13.26
#